data_1f363bf0463fdc4e8b44e450845ef503
#
_entry.id   1f363bf0463fdc4e8b44e450845ef503
#
_cell.length_a   1.000
_cell.length_b   1.000
_cell.length_c   1.000
_cell.angle_alpha   90.00
_cell.angle_beta   90.00
_cell.angle_gamma   90.00
#
_symmetry.space_group_name_H-M   'P 1'
#
loop_
_entity.id
_entity.type
_entity.pdbx_description
1 polymer ?
#
loop_
_entity_poly.entity_id
_entity_poly.type
_entity_poly.pdbx_seq_one_letter_code
_entity_poly.pdbx_strand_id
1 'polypeptide(L)'
;MGFRIIKYKKKRIKVLWENCGDCHAIFYPDSLILRINPNLSKQMMAQTLFHELWHIICWVNKININKIGEEKTALLAEEFIPILKSNNKLRKLINEYLR
;
A
#
# COMPACT_ATOMS: atom_id res chain seq x y z
N MET A 1 7.02 2.37 -14.91
CA MET A 1 7.57 1.74 -13.73
C MET A 1 6.48 0.98 -12.99
N GLY A 2 6.69 -0.27 -12.70
CA GLY A 2 5.87 -1.07 -11.83
C GLY A 2 4.38 -1.19 -12.15
N PHE A 3 3.66 -1.60 -11.15
CA PHE A 3 2.21 -1.84 -11.22
C PHE A 3 1.43 -0.52 -11.27
N ARG A 4 0.24 -0.57 -11.84
CA ARG A 4 -0.63 0.61 -11.99
C ARG A 4 -1.92 0.51 -11.20
N ILE A 5 -2.25 -0.67 -10.69
CA ILE A 5 -3.47 -0.93 -9.93
C ILE A 5 -3.16 -1.88 -8.79
N ILE A 6 -3.72 -1.59 -7.62
CA ILE A 6 -3.76 -2.51 -6.48
C ILE A 6 -5.20 -2.95 -6.30
N LYS A 7 -5.42 -4.27 -6.32
CA LYS A 7 -6.75 -4.86 -6.13
C LYS A 7 -6.90 -5.35 -4.71
N TYR A 8 -7.97 -4.93 -4.04
CA TYR A 8 -8.25 -5.38 -2.69
C TYR A 8 -9.77 -5.30 -2.40
N LYS A 9 -10.38 -6.43 -2.05
CA LYS A 9 -11.81 -6.53 -1.68
C LYS A 9 -12.75 -5.81 -2.66
N LYS A 10 -12.71 -6.15 -3.93
CA LYS A 10 -13.51 -5.54 -5.00
C LYS A 10 -13.20 -4.06 -5.25
N LYS A 11 -12.20 -3.50 -4.57
CA LYS A 11 -11.73 -2.14 -4.82
C LYS A 11 -10.52 -2.19 -5.74
N ARG A 12 -10.37 -1.15 -6.54
CA ARG A 12 -9.21 -0.97 -7.42
C ARG A 12 -8.60 0.38 -7.11
N ILE A 13 -7.41 0.36 -6.55
CA ILE A 13 -6.66 1.57 -6.24
C ILE A 13 -5.72 1.86 -7.40
N LYS A 14 -5.90 3.01 -8.04
CA LYS A 14 -5.03 3.44 -9.13
C LYS A 14 -3.71 3.92 -8.56
N VAL A 15 -2.60 3.47 -9.13
CA VAL A 15 -1.27 3.85 -8.69
C VAL A 15 -0.65 4.81 -9.70
N LEU A 16 -0.20 5.96 -9.21
CA LEU A 16 0.49 6.97 -10.01
C LEU A 16 1.93 7.08 -9.53
N TRP A 17 2.87 6.79 -10.41
CA TRP A 17 4.29 6.91 -10.15
C TRP A 17 4.75 8.29 -10.59
N GLU A 18 4.69 9.24 -9.68
CA GLU A 18 5.07 10.60 -10.00
C GLU A 18 5.61 11.32 -8.77
N ASN A 19 6.49 12.29 -9.01
CA ASN A 19 7.08 13.08 -7.94
C ASN A 19 5.99 13.87 -7.22
N CYS A 20 5.98 13.79 -5.90
CA CYS A 20 5.04 14.52 -5.06
C CYS A 20 5.77 15.49 -4.11
N GLY A 21 6.91 16.02 -4.54
CA GLY A 21 7.71 16.94 -3.72
C GLY A 21 8.44 16.20 -2.61
N ASP A 22 8.25 16.63 -1.37
CA ASP A 22 8.91 16.04 -0.21
C ASP A 22 8.23 14.78 0.31
N CYS A 23 7.11 14.37 -0.28
CA CYS A 23 6.41 13.19 0.18
C CYS A 23 6.99 11.91 -0.44
N HIS A 24 6.87 10.80 0.28
CA HIS A 24 7.21 9.48 -0.25
C HIS A 24 6.03 8.90 -1.03
N ALA A 25 4.83 8.99 -0.48
CA ALA A 25 3.60 8.56 -1.11
C ALA A 25 2.41 9.25 -0.45
N ILE A 26 1.31 9.34 -1.18
CA ILE A 26 0.06 9.89 -0.66
C ILE A 26 -1.10 9.02 -1.16
N PHE A 27 -1.93 8.56 -0.22
CA PHE A 27 -3.15 7.85 -0.55
C PHE A 27 -4.34 8.79 -0.44
N TYR A 28 -5.13 8.86 -1.51
CA TYR A 28 -6.35 9.67 -1.58
C TYR A 28 -7.55 8.71 -1.52
N PRO A 29 -8.14 8.50 -0.32
CA PRO A 29 -9.20 7.49 -0.16
C PRO A 29 -10.45 7.77 -0.98
N ASP A 30 -10.86 9.03 -1.10
CA ASP A 30 -12.10 9.38 -1.80
C ASP A 30 -12.05 9.06 -3.29
N SER A 31 -10.88 9.19 -3.90
CA SER A 31 -10.69 8.91 -5.33
C SER A 31 -10.04 7.56 -5.60
N LEU A 32 -9.63 6.83 -4.56
CA LEU A 32 -8.92 5.55 -4.66
C LEU A 32 -7.66 5.66 -5.52
N ILE A 33 -6.87 6.67 -5.22
CA ILE A 33 -5.60 6.92 -5.91
C ILE A 33 -4.45 6.87 -4.90
N LEU A 34 -3.40 6.16 -5.26
CA LEU A 34 -2.15 6.12 -4.51
C LEU A 34 -1.05 6.73 -5.39
N ARG A 35 -0.49 7.84 -4.94
CA ARG A 35 0.64 8.47 -5.63
C ARG A 35 1.93 8.05 -4.92
N ILE A 36 2.90 7.56 -5.67
CA ILE A 36 4.18 7.08 -5.11
C ILE A 36 5.32 7.80 -5.81
N ASN A 37 6.26 8.33 -5.01
CA ASN A 37 7.47 8.91 -5.54
C ASN A 37 8.36 7.80 -6.13
N PRO A 38 8.69 7.83 -7.44
CA PRO A 38 9.47 6.77 -8.07
C PRO A 38 10.97 6.81 -7.74
N ASN A 39 11.43 7.87 -7.09
CA ASN A 39 12.86 8.11 -6.86
C ASN A 39 13.33 7.70 -5.46
N LEU A 40 12.55 6.90 -4.74
CA LEU A 40 12.92 6.41 -3.42
C LEU A 40 14.00 5.32 -3.51
N SER A 41 14.85 5.24 -2.47
CA SER A 41 15.78 4.10 -2.34
C SER A 41 15.00 2.80 -2.20
N LYS A 42 15.66 1.66 -2.44
CA LYS A 42 15.01 0.34 -2.31
C LYS A 42 14.41 0.14 -0.92
N GLN A 43 15.18 0.44 0.12
CA GLN A 43 14.72 0.30 1.50
C GLN A 43 13.52 1.21 1.78
N MET A 44 13.60 2.48 1.39
CA MET A 44 12.52 3.43 1.60
C MET A 44 11.27 3.05 0.81
N MET A 45 11.44 2.53 -0.40
CA MET A 45 10.32 2.07 -1.22
C MET A 45 9.56 0.93 -0.54
N ALA A 46 10.28 -0.07 0.00
CA ALA A 46 9.63 -1.18 0.72
C ALA A 46 8.84 -0.67 1.93
N GLN A 47 9.47 0.17 2.75
CA GLN A 47 8.80 0.76 3.92
C GLN A 47 7.57 1.55 3.52
N THR A 48 7.68 2.38 2.48
CA THR A 48 6.59 3.22 2.00
C THR A 48 5.43 2.38 1.49
N LEU A 49 5.71 1.33 0.71
CA LEU A 49 4.66 0.45 0.18
C LEU A 49 3.91 -0.25 1.32
N PHE A 50 4.61 -0.78 2.33
CA PHE A 50 3.95 -1.40 3.48
C PHE A 50 3.10 -0.39 4.25
N HIS A 51 3.62 0.82 4.46
CA HIS A 51 2.89 1.88 5.14
C HIS A 51 1.58 2.23 4.41
N GLU A 52 1.65 2.39 3.09
CA GLU A 52 0.47 2.74 2.29
C GLU A 52 -0.52 1.57 2.19
N LEU A 53 -0.04 0.33 2.09
CA LEU A 53 -0.92 -0.84 2.14
C LEU A 53 -1.69 -0.91 3.47
N TRP A 54 -1.03 -0.55 4.57
CA TRP A 54 -1.67 -0.47 5.88
C TRP A 54 -2.82 0.53 5.87
N HIS A 55 -2.60 1.74 5.32
CA HIS A 55 -3.64 2.75 5.19
C HIS A 55 -4.81 2.27 4.33
N ILE A 56 -4.51 1.63 3.20
CA ILE A 56 -5.53 1.09 2.30
C ILE A 56 -6.38 0.04 3.02
N ILE A 57 -5.74 -0.89 3.71
CA ILE A 57 -6.44 -1.95 4.45
C ILE A 57 -7.33 -1.34 5.54
N CYS A 58 -6.82 -0.40 6.30
CA CYS A 58 -7.60 0.28 7.33
C CYS A 58 -8.80 1.00 6.75
N TRP A 59 -8.59 1.74 5.67
CA TRP A 59 -9.67 2.50 5.05
C TRP A 59 -10.77 1.60 4.45
N VAL A 60 -10.38 0.56 3.71
CA VAL A 60 -11.33 -0.35 3.08
C VAL A 60 -12.17 -1.10 4.13
N ASN A 61 -11.57 -1.45 5.26
CA ASN A 61 -12.25 -2.17 6.34
C ASN A 61 -12.89 -1.22 7.35
N LYS A 62 -12.86 0.09 7.12
CA LYS A 62 -13.43 1.12 7.99
C LYS A 62 -12.90 1.07 9.41
N ILE A 63 -11.59 0.87 9.53
CA ILE A 63 -10.89 0.80 10.81
C ILE A 63 -10.18 2.13 11.05
N ASN A 64 -10.43 2.74 12.23
CA ASN A 64 -9.72 3.94 12.62
C ASN A 64 -8.30 3.57 13.05
N ILE A 65 -7.31 4.00 12.28
CA ILE A 65 -5.90 3.66 12.50
C ILE A 65 -5.40 4.13 13.89
N ASN A 66 -6.02 5.16 14.47
CA ASN A 66 -5.63 5.69 15.78
C ASN A 66 -6.23 4.90 16.94
N LYS A 67 -7.11 3.94 16.67
CA LYS A 67 -7.82 3.14 17.68
C LYS A 67 -7.65 1.64 17.46
N ILE A 68 -6.50 1.23 16.93
CA ILE A 68 -6.23 -0.17 16.64
C ILE A 68 -5.74 -0.87 17.89
N GLY A 69 -6.49 -1.90 18.35
CA GLY A 69 -6.06 -2.80 19.41
C GLY A 69 -5.31 -4.02 18.85
N GLU A 70 -4.82 -4.87 19.73
CA GLU A 70 -4.04 -6.05 19.33
C GLU A 70 -4.79 -6.99 18.39
N GLU A 71 -6.07 -7.24 18.65
CA GLU A 71 -6.91 -8.11 17.82
C GLU A 71 -7.03 -7.58 16.39
N LYS A 72 -7.26 -6.27 16.24
CA LYS A 72 -7.36 -5.65 14.93
C LYS A 72 -6.00 -5.61 14.23
N THR A 73 -4.92 -5.42 14.97
CA THR A 73 -3.57 -5.46 14.42
C THR A 73 -3.28 -6.82 13.80
N ALA A 74 -3.61 -7.90 14.49
CA ALA A 74 -3.43 -9.26 13.97
C ALA A 74 -4.27 -9.48 12.70
N LEU A 75 -5.54 -9.07 12.74
CA LEU A 75 -6.43 -9.18 11.60
C LEU A 75 -5.90 -8.42 10.38
N LEU A 76 -5.41 -7.20 10.59
CA LEU A 76 -4.85 -6.39 9.51
C LEU A 76 -3.57 -7.01 8.94
N ALA A 77 -2.73 -7.58 9.79
CA ALA A 77 -1.53 -8.27 9.33
C ALA A 77 -1.88 -9.44 8.41
N GLU A 78 -2.93 -10.20 8.72
CA GLU A 78 -3.40 -11.30 7.90
C GLU A 78 -3.91 -10.82 6.53
N GLU A 79 -4.47 -9.62 6.45
CA GLU A 79 -4.97 -9.07 5.19
C GLU A 79 -3.87 -8.73 4.18
N PHE A 80 -2.63 -8.59 4.62
CA PHE A 80 -1.51 -8.40 3.68
C PHE A 80 -1.32 -9.61 2.78
N ILE A 81 -1.59 -10.82 3.27
CA ILE A 81 -1.41 -12.04 2.49
C ILE A 81 -2.30 -12.04 1.25
N PRO A 82 -3.64 -11.89 1.35
CA PRO A 82 -4.47 -11.87 0.16
C PRO A 82 -4.18 -10.72 -0.78
N ILE A 83 -3.83 -9.54 -0.28
CA ILE A 83 -3.52 -8.40 -1.15
C ILE A 83 -2.24 -8.66 -1.95
N LEU A 84 -1.24 -9.28 -1.35
CA LEU A 84 -0.01 -9.64 -2.07
C LEU A 84 -0.23 -10.79 -3.05
N LYS A 85 -1.06 -11.78 -2.70
CA LYS A 85 -1.41 -12.89 -3.60
C LYS A 85 -2.15 -12.41 -4.83
N SER A 86 -3.04 -11.43 -4.68
CA SER A 86 -3.86 -10.91 -5.77
C SER A 86 -3.14 -9.89 -6.65
N ASN A 87 -1.96 -9.43 -6.22
CA ASN A 87 -1.22 -8.38 -6.90
C ASN A 87 0.23 -8.82 -7.12
N ASN A 88 0.41 -9.70 -8.10
CA ASN A 88 1.69 -10.34 -8.38
C ASN A 88 2.83 -9.33 -8.65
N LYS A 89 2.55 -8.29 -9.41
CA LYS A 89 3.54 -7.26 -9.72
C LYS A 89 3.96 -6.48 -8.47
N LEU A 90 3.01 -6.18 -7.59
CA LEU A 90 3.27 -5.53 -6.31
C LEU A 90 4.16 -6.42 -5.43
N ARG A 91 3.82 -7.71 -5.32
CA ARG A 91 4.61 -8.67 -4.55
C ARG A 91 6.05 -8.79 -5.06
N LYS A 92 6.22 -8.87 -6.37
CA LYS A 92 7.55 -8.95 -6.98
C LYS A 92 8.37 -7.69 -6.68
N LEU A 93 7.74 -6.53 -6.78
CA LEU A 93 8.40 -5.26 -6.50
C LEU A 93 8.84 -5.17 -5.04
N ILE A 94 7.98 -5.54 -4.10
CA ILE A 94 8.31 -5.55 -2.67
C ILE A 94 9.49 -6.50 -2.41
N ASN A 95 9.44 -7.71 -2.96
CA ASN A 95 10.51 -8.69 -2.80
C ASN A 95 11.85 -8.17 -3.34
N GLU A 96 11.81 -7.46 -4.45
CA GLU A 96 13.00 -6.85 -5.03
C GLU A 96 13.60 -5.80 -4.10
N TYR A 97 12.75 -4.97 -3.49
CA TYR A 97 13.21 -3.92 -2.59
C TYR A 97 13.67 -4.42 -1.23
N LEU A 98 13.18 -5.59 -0.79
CA LEU A 98 13.57 -6.19 0.48
C LEU A 98 14.90 -6.95 0.43
N ARG A 99 15.44 -7.13 -0.76
CA ARG A 99 16.77 -7.74 -0.92
C ARG A 99 17.88 -6.74 -0.51
#